data_f732ca0d027643df4d5cee72f887b60d
#
_entry.id   f732ca0d027643df4d5cee72f887b60d
#
_cell.length_a   1.000
_cell.length_b   1.000
_cell.length_c   1.000
_cell.angle_alpha   90.00
_cell.angle_beta   90.00
_cell.angle_gamma   90.00
#
_symmetry.space_group_name_H-M   'P 1'
#
loop_
_entity.id
_entity.type
_entity.pdbx_description
1 polymer ?
#
loop_
_entity_poly.entity_id
_entity_poly.type
_entity_poly.pdbx_seq_one_letter_code
_entity_poly.pdbx_strand_id
1 'polypeptide(L)'
;MLEPTYLTETQFLNNLDLRKEIEQGLLSESALISPKFLYDNLGSHLFTAITLLPEYYPTKTEKSIFESNKFEISEALGRKKGLIDLGAGNCQKAESLFHSLLPSSYTAIDFSIEYLKEILPQLQNKYPEIEMFGMGMDFSKNLKLPDSVPKSSYNFFYPGSSIGNFTKTDAQQLLKQIKTEVRDGGLLIGVDLMKEDSVLFNAYDDPLKLTAAFNLNILRVVNSLIGSNFNVTNFKHCIKINHSLQRVELYLEALKDTTVAWGEHIRTFKCGELIHTENSHKYTPESIKNLLTSAGFQSFHVWTDPKNYFALIYAT
;
A
#
# COMPACT_ATOMS: atom_id res chain seq x y z
N MET A 1 17.62 24.24 10.85
CA MET A 1 17.03 23.40 9.78
C MET A 1 15.84 22.71 10.39
N LEU A 2 14.75 22.59 9.65
CA LEU A 2 13.60 21.80 10.11
C LEU A 2 14.05 20.34 10.20
N GLU A 3 13.55 19.62 11.22
CA GLU A 3 13.70 18.18 11.36
C GLU A 3 12.32 17.52 11.22
N PRO A 4 12.25 16.31 10.67
CA PRO A 4 10.97 15.61 10.56
C PRO A 4 10.34 15.40 11.95
N THR A 5 9.05 15.71 12.07
CA THR A 5 8.27 15.44 13.27
C THR A 5 7.59 14.09 13.17
N TYR A 6 7.81 13.20 14.15
CA TYR A 6 7.17 11.90 14.18
C TYR A 6 5.97 11.92 15.11
N LEU A 7 4.82 11.64 14.53
CA LEU A 7 3.55 11.61 15.24
C LEU A 7 3.25 10.15 15.64
N THR A 8 3.54 9.84 16.90
CA THR A 8 3.21 8.53 17.47
C THR A 8 1.98 8.69 18.34
N GLU A 9 0.81 8.35 17.83
CA GLU A 9 -0.29 8.04 18.75
C GLU A 9 -0.10 6.60 19.23
N THR A 10 0.01 6.44 20.55
CA THR A 10 0.17 5.15 21.26
C THR A 10 -0.96 4.15 20.99
N GLN A 11 -1.98 4.53 20.25
CA GLN A 11 -3.15 3.70 19.90
C GLN A 11 -3.03 2.95 18.57
N PHE A 12 -2.05 3.28 17.69
CA PHE A 12 -2.10 2.79 16.31
C PHE A 12 -1.56 1.38 16.10
N LEU A 13 -0.70 0.87 16.96
CA LEU A 13 -0.12 -0.47 16.83
C LEU A 13 -0.09 -1.15 18.22
N ASN A 14 -1.26 -1.52 18.73
CA ASN A 14 -1.30 -2.39 19.91
C ASN A 14 -0.86 -3.80 19.49
N ASN A 15 0.32 -4.22 19.96
CA ASN A 15 0.86 -5.55 19.66
C ASN A 15 -0.12 -6.70 19.97
N LEU A 16 -1.01 -6.53 20.95
CA LEU A 16 -2.03 -7.52 21.28
C LEU A 16 -3.09 -7.66 20.18
N ASP A 17 -3.47 -6.56 19.55
CA ASP A 17 -4.47 -6.58 18.47
C ASP A 17 -3.87 -7.17 17.18
N LEU A 18 -2.60 -6.88 16.90
CA LEU A 18 -1.89 -7.48 15.77
C LEU A 18 -1.74 -8.99 15.94
N ARG A 19 -1.40 -9.45 17.13
CA ARG A 19 -1.33 -10.89 17.46
C ARG A 19 -2.67 -11.58 17.27
N LYS A 20 -3.75 -11.02 17.82
CA LYS A 20 -5.11 -11.57 17.66
C LYS A 20 -5.52 -11.66 16.19
N GLU A 21 -5.22 -10.64 15.40
CA GLU A 21 -5.54 -10.63 13.96
C GLU A 21 -4.82 -11.76 13.22
N ILE A 22 -3.53 -11.95 13.48
CA ILE A 22 -2.75 -13.05 12.89
C ILE A 22 -3.32 -14.42 13.34
N GLU A 23 -3.56 -14.60 14.63
CA GLU A 23 -4.09 -15.83 15.21
C GLU A 23 -5.45 -16.20 14.60
N GLN A 24 -6.37 -15.23 14.51
CA GLN A 24 -7.69 -15.42 13.90
C GLN A 24 -7.57 -15.79 12.42
N GLY A 25 -6.68 -15.12 11.68
CA GLY A 25 -6.44 -15.41 10.27
C GLY A 25 -5.83 -16.81 10.05
N LEU A 26 -4.87 -17.20 10.88
CA LEU A 26 -4.27 -18.52 10.81
C LEU A 26 -5.22 -19.66 11.25
N LEU A 27 -6.16 -19.39 12.16
CA LEU A 27 -7.12 -20.38 12.65
C LEU A 27 -8.37 -20.48 11.77
N SER A 28 -8.57 -19.58 10.82
CA SER A 28 -9.71 -19.66 9.89
C SER A 28 -9.62 -20.89 8.99
N GLU A 29 -10.76 -21.39 8.51
CA GLU A 29 -10.82 -22.55 7.60
C GLU A 29 -9.91 -22.33 6.38
N SER A 30 -10.02 -21.17 5.75
CA SER A 30 -9.08 -20.71 4.73
C SER A 30 -8.07 -19.77 5.38
N ALA A 31 -6.87 -20.27 5.63
CA ALA A 31 -5.83 -19.51 6.33
C ALA A 31 -5.49 -18.20 5.57
N LEU A 32 -5.35 -17.14 6.32
CA LEU A 32 -4.93 -15.85 5.77
C LEU A 32 -4.01 -15.08 6.73
N ILE A 33 -3.17 -14.24 6.17
CA ILE A 33 -2.35 -13.26 6.89
C ILE A 33 -2.55 -11.92 6.18
N SER A 34 -2.87 -10.87 6.92
CA SER A 34 -3.12 -9.54 6.35
C SER A 34 -1.89 -9.00 5.61
N PRO A 35 -2.05 -8.38 4.42
CA PRO A 35 -0.95 -7.88 3.60
C PRO A 35 -0.09 -6.81 4.28
N LYS A 36 -0.59 -6.10 5.29
CA LYS A 36 0.21 -5.12 6.04
C LYS A 36 1.45 -5.73 6.69
N PHE A 37 1.41 -7.03 7.04
CA PHE A 37 2.55 -7.75 7.61
C PHE A 37 3.65 -8.10 6.59
N LEU A 38 3.42 -7.84 5.30
CA LEU A 38 4.46 -7.89 4.27
C LEU A 38 5.47 -6.74 4.38
N TYR A 39 5.08 -5.62 5.00
CA TYR A 39 5.79 -4.35 4.98
C TYR A 39 6.53 -4.05 6.30
N ASP A 40 7.19 -5.07 6.89
CA ASP A 40 8.22 -4.80 7.89
C ASP A 40 9.43 -4.11 7.23
N ASN A 41 10.47 -3.78 8.00
CA ASN A 41 11.64 -3.11 7.45
C ASN A 41 12.24 -3.87 6.25
N LEU A 42 12.48 -5.19 6.39
CA LEU A 42 12.99 -6.01 5.30
C LEU A 42 12.02 -6.10 4.12
N GLY A 43 10.73 -6.28 4.39
CA GLY A 43 9.69 -6.34 3.36
C GLY A 43 9.62 -5.04 2.55
N SER A 44 9.71 -3.88 3.20
CA SER A 44 9.74 -2.57 2.54
C SER A 44 10.94 -2.41 1.59
N HIS A 45 12.12 -2.89 2.00
CA HIS A 45 13.29 -2.93 1.11
C HIS A 45 13.12 -3.91 -0.07
N LEU A 46 12.55 -5.09 0.17
CA LEU A 46 12.25 -6.06 -0.88
C LEU A 46 11.23 -5.50 -1.86
N PHE A 47 10.17 -4.84 -1.38
CA PHE A 47 9.20 -4.19 -2.25
C PHE A 47 9.84 -3.07 -3.08
N THR A 48 10.70 -2.25 -2.48
CA THR A 48 11.48 -1.25 -3.23
C THR A 48 12.28 -1.90 -4.36
N ALA A 49 12.93 -3.04 -4.11
CA ALA A 49 13.64 -3.79 -5.15
C ALA A 49 12.70 -4.31 -6.25
N ILE A 50 11.50 -4.83 -5.88
CA ILE A 50 10.47 -5.26 -6.84
C ILE A 50 10.08 -4.11 -7.77
N THR A 51 9.93 -2.88 -7.26
CA THR A 51 9.54 -1.72 -8.07
C THR A 51 10.57 -1.35 -9.17
N LEU A 52 11.79 -1.87 -9.07
CA LEU A 52 12.86 -1.67 -10.07
C LEU A 52 12.83 -2.74 -11.18
N LEU A 53 12.09 -3.84 -11.00
CA LEU A 53 12.03 -4.92 -11.99
C LEU A 53 11.36 -4.47 -13.29
N PRO A 54 11.87 -4.91 -14.45
CA PRO A 54 11.23 -4.67 -15.75
C PRO A 54 9.81 -5.20 -15.82
N GLU A 55 9.54 -6.33 -15.18
CA GLU A 55 8.26 -7.02 -15.17
C GLU A 55 7.22 -6.33 -14.30
N TYR A 56 7.65 -5.60 -13.27
CA TYR A 56 6.75 -4.86 -12.37
C TYR A 56 6.34 -3.52 -13.00
N TYR A 57 5.47 -3.62 -14.02
CA TYR A 57 4.99 -2.48 -14.81
C TYR A 57 4.34 -1.36 -14.01
N PRO A 58 3.63 -1.59 -12.85
CA PRO A 58 2.84 -0.53 -12.22
C PRO A 58 3.66 0.72 -11.90
N THR A 59 4.84 0.57 -11.31
CA THR A 59 5.72 1.70 -10.94
C THR A 59 6.17 2.51 -12.16
N LYS A 60 6.60 1.83 -13.23
CA LYS A 60 7.06 2.50 -14.45
C LYS A 60 5.92 3.23 -15.15
N THR A 61 4.77 2.57 -15.22
CA THR A 61 3.59 3.11 -15.91
C THR A 61 3.06 4.33 -15.16
N GLU A 62 2.90 4.22 -13.84
CA GLU A 62 2.48 5.35 -13.01
C GLU A 62 3.46 6.52 -13.13
N LYS A 63 4.77 6.26 -13.06
CA LYS A 63 5.81 7.28 -13.26
C LYS A 63 5.68 7.97 -14.63
N SER A 64 5.47 7.21 -15.70
CA SER A 64 5.32 7.80 -17.04
C SER A 64 4.09 8.69 -17.15
N ILE A 65 2.98 8.36 -16.48
CA ILE A 65 1.79 9.21 -16.44
C ILE A 65 2.11 10.52 -15.69
N PHE A 66 2.79 10.46 -14.56
CA PHE A 66 3.23 11.66 -13.83
C PHE A 66 4.12 12.57 -14.69
N GLU A 67 5.12 11.98 -15.35
CA GLU A 67 6.06 12.76 -16.18
C GLU A 67 5.36 13.42 -17.37
N SER A 68 4.46 12.69 -18.04
CA SER A 68 3.76 13.18 -19.23
C SER A 68 2.69 14.23 -18.91
N ASN A 69 2.10 14.20 -17.72
CA ASN A 69 0.97 15.06 -17.34
C ASN A 69 1.30 15.99 -16.16
N LYS A 70 2.58 16.19 -15.86
CA LYS A 70 3.05 16.90 -14.66
C LYS A 70 2.40 18.28 -14.49
N PHE A 71 2.25 19.02 -15.57
CA PHE A 71 1.66 20.36 -15.54
C PHE A 71 0.16 20.28 -15.18
N GLU A 72 -0.60 19.45 -15.89
CA GLU A 72 -2.05 19.30 -15.67
C GLU A 72 -2.36 18.77 -14.26
N ILE A 73 -1.58 17.79 -13.78
CA ILE A 73 -1.69 17.25 -12.42
C ILE A 73 -1.45 18.38 -11.41
N SER A 74 -0.42 19.19 -11.60
CA SER A 74 -0.10 20.29 -10.68
C SER A 74 -1.18 21.37 -10.66
N GLU A 75 -1.76 21.71 -11.81
CA GLU A 75 -2.88 22.65 -11.91
C GLU A 75 -4.13 22.11 -11.21
N ALA A 76 -4.44 20.82 -11.41
CA ALA A 76 -5.60 20.19 -10.79
C ALA A 76 -5.49 20.14 -9.25
N LEU A 77 -4.31 19.78 -8.71
CA LEU A 77 -4.09 19.71 -7.26
C LEU A 77 -3.99 21.09 -6.61
N GLY A 78 -3.53 22.07 -7.36
CA GLY A 78 -3.16 23.40 -6.84
C GLY A 78 -1.83 23.38 -6.07
N ARG A 79 -1.12 24.51 -6.13
CA ARG A 79 0.20 24.65 -5.51
C ARG A 79 0.08 25.11 -4.06
N LYS A 80 1.14 24.89 -3.27
CA LYS A 80 1.28 25.33 -1.87
C LYS A 80 0.25 24.78 -0.90
N LYS A 81 -0.43 23.69 -1.26
CA LYS A 81 -1.23 22.89 -0.33
C LYS A 81 -0.35 21.88 0.39
N GLY A 82 -0.79 21.37 1.54
CA GLY A 82 -0.17 20.22 2.17
C GLY A 82 -0.35 18.96 1.30
N LEU A 83 0.56 17.99 1.41
CA LEU A 83 0.46 16.69 0.77
C LEU A 83 0.48 15.58 1.82
N ILE A 84 -0.58 14.77 1.87
CA ILE A 84 -0.72 13.63 2.78
C ILE A 84 -0.59 12.35 1.97
N ASP A 85 0.49 11.62 2.18
CA ASP A 85 0.88 10.43 1.41
C ASP A 85 0.51 9.16 2.17
N LEU A 86 -0.42 8.40 1.62
CA LEU A 86 -0.92 7.15 2.21
C LEU A 86 -0.16 5.95 1.66
N GLY A 87 0.52 5.21 2.53
CA GLY A 87 1.43 4.15 2.15
C GLY A 87 2.69 4.71 1.50
N ALA A 88 3.31 5.69 2.17
CA ALA A 88 4.38 6.52 1.62
C ALA A 88 5.63 5.71 1.22
N GLY A 89 5.90 4.57 1.88
CA GLY A 89 7.05 3.73 1.58
C GLY A 89 8.37 4.53 1.61
N ASN A 90 9.08 4.55 0.48
CA ASN A 90 10.31 5.32 0.32
C ASN A 90 10.11 6.79 -0.07
N CYS A 91 8.89 7.30 -0.04
CA CYS A 91 8.48 8.68 -0.36
C CYS A 91 8.82 9.18 -1.79
N GLN A 92 9.45 8.37 -2.64
CA GLN A 92 9.97 8.82 -3.95
C GLN A 92 8.86 9.29 -4.89
N LYS A 93 7.67 8.70 -4.83
CA LYS A 93 6.55 9.09 -5.67
C LYS A 93 6.05 10.49 -5.30
N ALA A 94 5.85 10.77 -4.02
CA ALA A 94 5.47 12.10 -3.54
C ALA A 94 6.58 13.13 -3.81
N GLU A 95 7.84 12.77 -3.58
CA GLU A 95 9.00 13.62 -3.87
C GLU A 95 9.01 14.12 -5.32
N SER A 96 8.63 13.27 -6.28
CA SER A 96 8.59 13.63 -7.70
C SER A 96 7.63 14.80 -8.01
N LEU A 97 6.67 15.06 -7.12
CA LEU A 97 5.70 16.14 -7.22
C LEU A 97 6.14 17.44 -6.51
N PHE A 98 7.14 17.41 -5.62
CA PHE A 98 7.49 18.55 -4.77
C PHE A 98 7.85 19.81 -5.56
N HIS A 99 8.65 19.68 -6.61
CA HIS A 99 9.04 20.82 -7.44
C HIS A 99 7.86 21.49 -8.17
N SER A 100 6.84 20.72 -8.53
CA SER A 100 5.68 21.24 -9.24
C SER A 100 4.60 21.76 -8.31
N LEU A 101 4.37 21.08 -7.17
CA LEU A 101 3.35 21.45 -6.21
C LEU A 101 3.84 22.49 -5.19
N LEU A 102 5.15 22.50 -4.85
CA LEU A 102 5.74 23.31 -3.78
C LEU A 102 4.91 23.14 -2.49
N PRO A 103 4.73 21.94 -1.97
CA PRO A 103 3.82 21.71 -0.85
C PRO A 103 4.27 22.50 0.37
N SER A 104 3.32 23.08 1.12
CA SER A 104 3.59 23.78 2.37
C SER A 104 4.01 22.83 3.49
N SER A 105 3.49 21.60 3.44
CA SER A 105 3.85 20.50 4.36
C SER A 105 3.72 19.16 3.64
N TYR A 106 4.45 18.17 4.14
CA TYR A 106 4.38 16.78 3.68
C TYR A 106 4.18 15.86 4.87
N THR A 107 3.13 15.05 4.84
CA THR A 107 2.83 14.05 5.87
C THR A 107 2.90 12.67 5.26
N ALA A 108 3.93 11.91 5.60
CA ALA A 108 4.09 10.52 5.20
C ALA A 108 3.40 9.60 6.20
N ILE A 109 2.42 8.81 5.74
CA ILE A 109 1.71 7.83 6.55
C ILE A 109 2.05 6.45 6.02
N ASP A 110 2.59 5.58 6.88
CA ASP A 110 2.92 4.20 6.53
C ASP A 110 2.74 3.28 7.75
N PHE A 111 2.57 1.98 7.50
CA PHE A 111 2.54 0.99 8.58
C PHE A 111 3.91 0.88 9.28
N SER A 112 4.99 0.98 8.50
CA SER A 112 6.37 0.89 8.99
C SER A 112 6.94 2.26 9.38
N ILE A 113 6.70 2.71 10.60
CA ILE A 113 7.28 3.96 11.11
C ILE A 113 8.83 3.93 11.13
N GLU A 114 9.42 2.77 11.37
CA GLU A 114 10.88 2.64 11.39
C GLU A 114 11.48 2.88 10.00
N TYR A 115 10.80 2.44 8.94
CA TYR A 115 11.22 2.74 7.57
C TYR A 115 11.11 4.23 7.26
N LEU A 116 10.03 4.90 7.71
CA LEU A 116 9.91 6.36 7.56
C LEU A 116 11.02 7.12 8.31
N LYS A 117 11.47 6.64 9.49
CA LYS A 117 12.57 7.23 10.23
C LYS A 117 13.92 7.15 9.49
N GLU A 118 14.09 6.18 8.61
CA GLU A 118 15.27 6.07 7.74
C GLU A 118 15.21 7.06 6.56
N ILE A 119 14.04 7.28 5.99
CA ILE A 119 13.84 8.00 4.73
C ILE A 119 13.64 9.51 4.95
N LEU A 120 12.76 9.90 5.87
CA LEU A 120 12.37 11.32 6.04
C LEU A 120 13.52 12.27 6.36
N PRO A 121 14.55 11.92 7.18
CA PRO A 121 15.66 12.83 7.41
C PRO A 121 16.45 13.18 6.15
N GLN A 122 16.60 12.22 5.23
CA GLN A 122 17.27 12.44 3.94
C GLN A 122 16.44 13.37 3.07
N LEU A 123 15.12 13.16 3.03
CA LEU A 123 14.19 13.97 2.27
C LEU A 123 14.12 15.41 2.83
N GLN A 124 14.08 15.57 4.16
CA GLN A 124 14.09 16.87 4.83
C GLN A 124 15.36 17.68 4.52
N ASN A 125 16.53 17.03 4.49
CA ASN A 125 17.79 17.68 4.12
C ASN A 125 17.76 18.19 2.67
N LYS A 126 17.07 17.49 1.77
CA LYS A 126 16.93 17.87 0.36
C LYS A 126 15.90 19.00 0.15
N TYR A 127 14.88 19.06 1.00
CA TYR A 127 13.79 20.04 0.93
C TYR A 127 13.60 20.73 2.29
N PRO A 128 14.56 21.60 2.69
CA PRO A 128 14.56 22.18 4.04
C PRO A 128 13.41 23.15 4.31
N GLU A 129 12.71 23.61 3.26
CA GLU A 129 11.57 24.52 3.34
C GLU A 129 10.22 23.84 3.54
N ILE A 130 10.15 22.51 3.33
CA ILE A 130 8.91 21.73 3.48
C ILE A 130 8.85 21.19 4.92
N GLU A 131 7.81 21.50 5.65
CA GLU A 131 7.59 20.90 6.97
C GLU A 131 7.16 19.44 6.82
N MET A 132 7.92 18.49 7.42
CA MET A 132 7.71 17.06 7.22
C MET A 132 7.24 16.34 8.48
N PHE A 133 6.24 15.48 8.30
CA PHE A 133 5.66 14.64 9.36
C PHE A 133 5.72 13.17 8.95
N GLY A 134 6.09 12.30 9.89
CA GLY A 134 6.04 10.85 9.74
C GLY A 134 5.02 10.24 10.70
N MET A 135 4.10 9.41 10.19
CA MET A 135 3.09 8.73 11.01
C MET A 135 3.11 7.22 10.77
N GLY A 136 3.33 6.45 11.85
CA GLY A 136 3.12 5.00 11.85
C GLY A 136 1.65 4.69 12.10
N MET A 137 0.88 4.30 11.06
CA MET A 137 -0.56 4.10 11.18
C MET A 137 -1.06 2.95 10.30
N ASP A 138 -1.96 2.14 10.85
CA ASP A 138 -2.82 1.24 10.06
C ASP A 138 -4.09 1.99 9.63
N PHE A 139 -3.97 2.79 8.57
CA PHE A 139 -5.09 3.57 8.03
C PHE A 139 -6.21 2.72 7.40
N SER A 140 -5.99 1.40 7.28
CA SER A 140 -7.03 0.48 6.81
C SER A 140 -8.22 0.39 7.77
N LYS A 141 -7.97 0.58 9.07
CA LYS A 141 -8.99 0.50 10.12
C LYS A 141 -9.63 1.85 10.41
N ASN A 142 -8.80 2.87 10.55
CA ASN A 142 -9.26 4.22 10.90
C ASN A 142 -8.26 5.26 10.41
N LEU A 143 -8.69 6.11 9.50
CA LEU A 143 -7.92 7.25 9.03
C LEU A 143 -8.43 8.51 9.73
N LYS A 144 -7.73 8.91 10.78
CA LYS A 144 -7.98 10.17 11.47
C LYS A 144 -6.66 10.91 11.61
N LEU A 145 -6.61 12.10 11.07
CA LEU A 145 -5.42 12.93 11.18
C LEU A 145 -5.39 13.61 12.55
N PRO A 146 -4.27 13.54 13.29
CA PRO A 146 -4.12 14.24 14.56
C PRO A 146 -4.13 15.76 14.37
N ASP A 147 -4.47 16.49 15.43
CA ASP A 147 -4.54 17.96 15.43
C ASP A 147 -3.19 18.64 15.14
N SER A 148 -2.10 17.93 15.31
CA SER A 148 -0.74 18.38 14.99
C SER A 148 -0.42 18.43 13.49
N VAL A 149 -1.17 17.71 12.65
CA VAL A 149 -1.09 17.89 11.19
C VAL A 149 -1.71 19.25 10.84
N PRO A 150 -1.01 20.10 10.07
CA PRO A 150 -1.54 21.42 9.73
C PRO A 150 -2.94 21.32 9.12
N LYS A 151 -3.90 22.06 9.72
CA LYS A 151 -5.32 22.07 9.27
C LYS A 151 -5.54 22.95 8.03
N SER A 152 -4.49 23.34 7.33
CA SER A 152 -4.55 24.07 6.07
C SER A 152 -5.12 23.18 4.94
N SER A 153 -5.38 23.77 3.78
CA SER A 153 -5.73 23.03 2.56
C SER A 153 -4.68 21.98 2.24
N TYR A 154 -5.09 20.72 2.00
CA TYR A 154 -4.19 19.66 1.60
C TYR A 154 -4.85 18.66 0.64
N ASN A 155 -4.01 17.98 -0.13
CA ASN A 155 -4.40 16.86 -0.96
C ASN A 155 -3.96 15.55 -0.34
N PHE A 156 -4.80 14.53 -0.41
CA PHE A 156 -4.37 13.15 -0.22
C PHE A 156 -3.71 12.62 -1.48
N PHE A 157 -2.64 11.88 -1.29
CA PHE A 157 -1.93 11.17 -2.34
C PHE A 157 -1.91 9.68 -1.99
N TYR A 158 -2.48 8.86 -2.85
CA TYR A 158 -2.61 7.42 -2.64
C TYR A 158 -2.19 6.65 -3.90
N PRO A 159 -0.87 6.59 -4.18
CA PRO A 159 -0.32 6.01 -5.41
C PRO A 159 -0.18 4.50 -5.35
N GLY A 160 0.32 3.92 -6.45
CA GLY A 160 0.81 2.54 -6.50
C GLY A 160 -0.26 1.47 -6.54
N SER A 161 -1.51 1.86 -6.70
CA SER A 161 -2.66 0.95 -6.66
C SER A 161 -2.81 0.20 -5.32
N SER A 162 -2.30 0.76 -4.22
CA SER A 162 -2.40 0.16 -2.88
C SER A 162 -3.85 -0.07 -2.43
N ILE A 163 -4.80 0.70 -2.97
CA ILE A 163 -6.25 0.48 -2.79
C ILE A 163 -6.68 -0.93 -3.27
N GLY A 164 -5.93 -1.54 -4.20
CA GLY A 164 -6.18 -2.88 -4.71
C GLY A 164 -6.00 -4.00 -3.68
N ASN A 165 -5.32 -3.73 -2.57
CA ASN A 165 -5.11 -4.70 -1.50
C ASN A 165 -6.35 -4.88 -0.60
N PHE A 166 -7.31 -3.97 -0.70
CA PHE A 166 -8.52 -3.96 0.11
C PHE A 166 -9.67 -4.74 -0.54
N THR A 167 -10.57 -5.28 0.29
CA THR A 167 -11.87 -5.71 -0.22
C THR A 167 -12.65 -4.50 -0.75
N LYS A 168 -13.68 -4.72 -1.58
CA LYS A 168 -14.51 -3.60 -2.08
C LYS A 168 -15.14 -2.79 -0.95
N THR A 169 -15.55 -3.46 0.13
CA THR A 169 -16.15 -2.81 1.30
C THR A 169 -15.13 -1.96 2.04
N ASP A 170 -13.94 -2.49 2.31
CA ASP A 170 -12.89 -1.78 3.03
C ASP A 170 -12.35 -0.61 2.20
N ALA A 171 -12.17 -0.81 0.88
CA ALA A 171 -11.79 0.25 -0.05
C ALA A 171 -12.80 1.41 -0.03
N GLN A 172 -14.11 1.09 -0.08
CA GLN A 172 -15.16 2.10 0.01
C GLN A 172 -15.13 2.83 1.36
N GLN A 173 -14.92 2.11 2.45
CA GLN A 173 -14.83 2.70 3.79
C GLN A 173 -13.63 3.64 3.90
N LEU A 174 -12.44 3.22 3.44
CA LEU A 174 -11.25 4.06 3.42
C LEU A 174 -11.47 5.33 2.60
N LEU A 175 -12.03 5.20 1.39
CA LEU A 175 -12.30 6.36 0.54
C LEU A 175 -13.32 7.33 1.16
N LYS A 176 -14.32 6.84 1.90
CA LYS A 176 -15.23 7.68 2.68
C LYS A 176 -14.51 8.41 3.81
N GLN A 177 -13.58 7.76 4.51
CA GLN A 177 -12.78 8.40 5.54
C GLN A 177 -11.89 9.49 4.93
N ILE A 178 -11.22 9.20 3.81
CA ILE A 178 -10.43 10.21 3.08
C ILE A 178 -11.32 11.39 2.70
N LYS A 179 -12.52 11.15 2.14
CA LYS A 179 -13.44 12.22 1.75
C LYS A 179 -13.89 13.06 2.94
N THR A 180 -14.05 12.47 4.12
CA THR A 180 -14.39 13.19 5.35
C THR A 180 -13.25 14.09 5.83
N GLU A 181 -12.01 13.63 5.69
CA GLU A 181 -10.81 14.40 6.04
C GLU A 181 -10.45 15.46 4.99
N VAL A 182 -10.80 15.27 3.72
CA VAL A 182 -10.58 16.27 2.66
C VAL A 182 -11.38 17.54 2.96
N ARG A 183 -10.71 18.68 3.03
CA ARG A 183 -11.33 20.00 3.27
C ARG A 183 -11.39 20.82 1.98
N ASP A 184 -10.29 21.48 1.64
CA ASP A 184 -10.14 22.30 0.42
C ASP A 184 -9.00 21.70 -0.42
N GLY A 185 -9.26 20.54 -0.97
CA GLY A 185 -8.34 19.75 -1.76
C GLY A 185 -9.06 18.56 -2.35
N GLY A 186 -8.33 17.48 -2.62
CA GLY A 186 -8.88 16.25 -3.18
C GLY A 186 -7.99 15.05 -2.89
N LEU A 187 -8.30 13.98 -3.57
CA LEU A 187 -7.55 12.73 -3.56
C LEU A 187 -6.91 12.49 -4.94
N LEU A 188 -5.59 12.42 -4.98
CA LEU A 188 -4.87 11.88 -6.14
C LEU A 188 -4.58 10.41 -5.88
N ILE A 189 -5.27 9.53 -6.60
CA ILE A 189 -5.16 8.07 -6.43
C ILE A 189 -4.63 7.42 -7.70
N GLY A 190 -3.70 6.46 -7.54
CA GLY A 190 -3.22 5.59 -8.60
C GLY A 190 -3.93 4.24 -8.54
N VAL A 191 -4.38 3.73 -9.70
CA VAL A 191 -5.06 2.44 -9.78
C VAL A 191 -4.58 1.63 -10.97
N ASP A 192 -4.37 0.36 -10.73
CA ASP A 192 -3.98 -0.63 -11.72
C ASP A 192 -5.22 -1.12 -12.48
N LEU A 193 -5.16 -1.06 -13.82
CA LEU A 193 -6.28 -1.42 -14.68
C LEU A 193 -6.17 -2.89 -15.13
N MET A 194 -7.30 -3.47 -15.57
CA MET A 194 -7.32 -4.82 -16.14
C MET A 194 -6.46 -4.91 -17.40
N LYS A 195 -5.76 -6.02 -17.56
CA LYS A 195 -4.89 -6.34 -18.71
C LYS A 195 -4.71 -7.85 -18.87
N GLU A 196 -3.92 -8.26 -19.86
CA GLU A 196 -3.67 -9.67 -20.14
C GLU A 196 -3.00 -10.40 -18.97
N ASP A 197 -3.37 -11.66 -18.77
CA ASP A 197 -2.87 -12.52 -17.68
C ASP A 197 -1.36 -12.67 -17.70
N SER A 198 -0.74 -12.75 -18.86
CA SER A 198 0.71 -12.88 -19.00
C SER A 198 1.47 -11.70 -18.40
N VAL A 199 0.93 -10.48 -18.53
CA VAL A 199 1.50 -9.25 -17.95
C VAL A 199 1.33 -9.28 -16.45
N LEU A 200 0.14 -9.65 -15.97
CA LEU A 200 -0.15 -9.79 -14.54
C LEU A 200 0.73 -10.87 -13.91
N PHE A 201 0.82 -12.05 -14.52
CA PHE A 201 1.60 -13.16 -14.01
C PHE A 201 3.06 -12.78 -13.83
N ASN A 202 3.69 -12.19 -14.85
CA ASN A 202 5.10 -11.82 -14.79
C ASN A 202 5.40 -10.74 -13.74
N ALA A 203 4.44 -9.85 -13.46
CA ALA A 203 4.61 -8.81 -12.46
C ALA A 203 4.57 -9.34 -11.01
N TYR A 204 3.82 -10.43 -10.76
CA TYR A 204 3.60 -10.98 -9.42
C TYR A 204 4.31 -12.32 -9.16
N ASP A 205 4.93 -12.93 -10.18
CA ASP A 205 5.85 -14.07 -10.05
C ASP A 205 7.08 -13.87 -10.95
N ASP A 206 7.88 -12.86 -10.59
CA ASP A 206 9.03 -12.41 -11.38
C ASP A 206 10.14 -13.49 -11.49
N PRO A 207 10.95 -13.48 -12.57
CA PRO A 207 12.02 -14.46 -12.80
C PRO A 207 13.12 -14.45 -11.72
N LEU A 208 13.39 -13.30 -11.08
CA LEU A 208 14.38 -13.16 -10.01
C LEU A 208 13.83 -13.62 -8.65
N LYS A 209 12.52 -13.93 -8.56
CA LYS A 209 11.84 -14.37 -7.33
C LYS A 209 11.91 -13.38 -6.18
N LEU A 210 12.01 -12.08 -6.49
CA LEU A 210 11.94 -11.02 -5.47
C LEU A 210 10.55 -10.96 -4.84
N THR A 211 9.48 -11.08 -5.66
CA THR A 211 8.11 -11.13 -5.16
C THR A 211 7.89 -12.38 -4.27
N ALA A 212 8.49 -13.51 -4.65
CA ALA A 212 8.46 -14.72 -3.81
C ALA A 212 9.17 -14.50 -2.47
N ALA A 213 10.35 -13.86 -2.47
CA ALA A 213 11.08 -13.54 -1.24
C ALA A 213 10.29 -12.58 -0.35
N PHE A 214 9.67 -11.55 -0.93
CA PHE A 214 8.79 -10.60 -0.25
C PHE A 214 7.60 -11.31 0.42
N ASN A 215 6.90 -12.17 -0.32
CA ASN A 215 5.76 -12.90 0.21
C ASN A 215 6.16 -13.90 1.31
N LEU A 216 7.26 -14.64 1.12
CA LEU A 216 7.77 -15.59 2.12
C LEU A 216 8.25 -14.91 3.41
N ASN A 217 8.71 -13.66 3.33
CA ASN A 217 9.14 -12.90 4.51
C ASN A 217 8.03 -12.74 5.55
N ILE A 218 6.76 -12.74 5.13
CA ILE A 218 5.61 -12.61 6.05
C ILE A 218 5.62 -13.69 7.15
N LEU A 219 6.10 -14.91 6.84
CA LEU A 219 6.20 -15.98 7.83
C LEU A 219 7.24 -15.67 8.92
N ARG A 220 8.31 -14.96 8.58
CA ARG A 220 9.30 -14.49 9.57
C ARG A 220 8.72 -13.42 10.48
N VAL A 221 7.94 -12.50 9.88
CA VAL A 221 7.22 -11.45 10.63
C VAL A 221 6.23 -12.09 11.59
N VAL A 222 5.45 -13.06 11.12
CA VAL A 222 4.50 -13.81 11.97
C VAL A 222 5.24 -14.54 13.09
N ASN A 223 6.35 -15.24 12.80
CA ASN A 223 7.17 -15.87 13.84
C ASN A 223 7.61 -14.88 14.92
N SER A 224 8.03 -13.69 14.53
CA SER A 224 8.46 -12.64 15.46
C SER A 224 7.30 -12.09 16.31
N LEU A 225 6.13 -11.89 15.71
CA LEU A 225 5.00 -11.22 16.36
C LEU A 225 4.22 -12.12 17.32
N ILE A 226 4.01 -13.40 16.95
CA ILE A 226 3.20 -14.33 17.77
C ILE A 226 4.01 -15.47 18.40
N GLY A 227 5.33 -15.52 18.13
CA GLY A 227 6.21 -16.58 18.64
C GLY A 227 5.95 -17.94 17.94
N SER A 228 5.51 -17.91 16.68
CA SER A 228 5.29 -19.15 15.92
C SER A 228 6.59 -19.75 15.39
N ASN A 229 6.52 -21.00 14.93
CA ASN A 229 7.66 -21.76 14.46
C ASN A 229 7.56 -22.12 12.95
N PHE A 230 6.99 -21.24 12.13
CA PHE A 230 7.00 -21.46 10.69
C PHE A 230 8.42 -21.67 10.17
N ASN A 231 8.63 -22.79 9.47
CA ASN A 231 9.82 -22.98 8.67
C ASN A 231 9.53 -22.49 7.24
N VAL A 232 10.12 -21.35 6.86
CA VAL A 232 9.88 -20.71 5.57
C VAL A 232 10.14 -21.65 4.39
N THR A 233 11.12 -22.57 4.50
CA THR A 233 11.47 -23.52 3.44
C THR A 233 10.41 -24.60 3.18
N ASN A 234 9.41 -24.70 4.06
CA ASN A 234 8.28 -25.63 3.88
C ASN A 234 7.14 -25.00 3.03
N PHE A 235 7.30 -23.76 2.60
CA PHE A 235 6.32 -23.03 1.81
C PHE A 235 6.94 -22.47 0.54
N LYS A 236 6.12 -22.30 -0.48
CA LYS A 236 6.47 -21.58 -1.71
C LYS A 236 5.44 -20.50 -2.00
N HIS A 237 5.90 -19.44 -2.65
CA HIS A 237 5.03 -18.43 -3.22
C HIS A 237 4.26 -19.00 -4.41
N CYS A 238 2.97 -18.67 -4.53
CA CYS A 238 2.19 -18.87 -5.73
C CYS A 238 1.15 -17.76 -5.89
N ILE A 239 0.70 -17.55 -7.12
CA ILE A 239 -0.33 -16.58 -7.46
C ILE A 239 -1.49 -17.23 -8.18
N LYS A 240 -2.67 -16.59 -8.08
CA LYS A 240 -3.86 -16.92 -8.89
C LYS A 240 -4.44 -15.64 -9.46
N ILE A 241 -4.85 -15.69 -10.73
CA ILE A 241 -5.60 -14.60 -11.36
C ILE A 241 -7.07 -14.94 -11.25
N ASN A 242 -7.81 -14.13 -10.49
CA ASN A 242 -9.23 -14.32 -10.26
C ASN A 242 -10.03 -13.33 -11.12
N HIS A 243 -10.49 -13.80 -12.29
CA HIS A 243 -11.22 -12.95 -13.24
C HIS A 243 -12.58 -12.49 -12.71
N SER A 244 -13.28 -13.34 -11.94
CA SER A 244 -14.60 -12.99 -11.40
C SER A 244 -14.52 -11.85 -10.38
N LEU A 245 -13.43 -11.79 -9.61
CA LEU A 245 -13.14 -10.73 -8.64
C LEU A 245 -12.20 -9.66 -9.18
N GLN A 246 -11.73 -9.81 -10.42
CA GLN A 246 -10.81 -8.88 -11.09
C GLN A 246 -9.57 -8.57 -10.24
N ARG A 247 -8.85 -9.61 -9.80
CA ARG A 247 -7.68 -9.43 -8.94
C ARG A 247 -6.63 -10.53 -9.12
N VAL A 248 -5.40 -10.21 -8.79
CA VAL A 248 -4.34 -11.19 -8.52
C VAL A 248 -4.39 -11.51 -7.03
N GLU A 249 -4.31 -12.77 -6.70
CA GLU A 249 -4.28 -13.29 -5.33
C GLU A 249 -2.92 -13.93 -5.06
N LEU A 250 -2.25 -13.53 -4.00
CA LEU A 250 -0.97 -14.07 -3.58
C LEU A 250 -1.19 -15.04 -2.42
N TYR A 251 -0.47 -16.16 -2.51
CA TYR A 251 -0.54 -17.23 -1.53
C TYR A 251 0.84 -17.78 -1.15
N LEU A 252 0.89 -18.42 -0.01
CA LEU A 252 1.96 -19.34 0.36
C LEU A 252 1.39 -20.75 0.39
N GLU A 253 1.95 -21.66 -0.42
CA GLU A 253 1.53 -23.04 -0.54
C GLU A 253 2.46 -23.94 0.28
N ALA A 254 1.90 -24.78 1.14
CA ALA A 254 2.66 -25.77 1.92
C ALA A 254 3.22 -26.86 0.99
N LEU A 255 4.54 -27.06 0.99
CA LEU A 255 5.24 -28.06 0.16
C LEU A 255 5.10 -29.48 0.68
N LYS A 256 4.72 -29.61 1.96
CA LYS A 256 4.51 -30.89 2.67
C LYS A 256 3.61 -30.64 3.88
N ASP A 257 3.08 -31.70 4.47
CA ASP A 257 2.37 -31.58 5.75
C ASP A 257 3.29 -30.89 6.77
N THR A 258 2.87 -29.70 7.23
CA THR A 258 3.67 -28.83 8.10
C THR A 258 2.86 -28.41 9.31
N THR A 259 3.29 -28.83 10.48
CA THR A 259 2.67 -28.43 11.75
C THR A 259 3.37 -27.19 12.29
N VAL A 260 2.58 -26.16 12.58
CA VAL A 260 3.02 -24.89 13.15
C VAL A 260 2.34 -24.66 14.48
N ALA A 261 3.11 -24.23 15.48
CA ALA A 261 2.65 -23.96 16.84
C ALA A 261 2.94 -22.50 17.21
N TRP A 262 2.03 -21.89 18.00
CA TRP A 262 2.21 -20.58 18.62
C TRP A 262 1.33 -20.47 19.87
N GLY A 263 1.89 -20.04 20.99
CA GLY A 263 1.19 -20.03 22.27
C GLY A 263 0.61 -21.41 22.59
N GLU A 264 -0.71 -21.52 22.78
CA GLU A 264 -1.44 -22.77 23.00
C GLU A 264 -2.05 -23.35 21.72
N HIS A 265 -1.84 -22.70 20.57
CA HIS A 265 -2.42 -23.11 19.30
C HIS A 265 -1.47 -23.99 18.48
N ILE A 266 -2.04 -24.94 17.79
CA ILE A 266 -1.35 -25.82 16.83
C ILE A 266 -2.22 -25.92 15.57
N ARG A 267 -1.61 -25.71 14.39
CA ARG A 267 -2.25 -25.97 13.09
C ARG A 267 -1.35 -26.81 12.21
N THR A 268 -1.93 -27.81 11.55
CA THR A 268 -1.23 -28.57 10.51
C THR A 268 -1.75 -28.14 9.15
N PHE A 269 -0.87 -27.54 8.36
CA PHE A 269 -1.10 -27.26 6.94
C PHE A 269 -0.80 -28.51 6.14
N LYS A 270 -1.76 -28.99 5.37
CA LYS A 270 -1.56 -30.14 4.47
C LYS A 270 -0.74 -29.74 3.26
N CYS A 271 -0.04 -30.71 2.65
CA CYS A 271 0.64 -30.50 1.39
C CYS A 271 -0.33 -29.90 0.35
N GLY A 272 0.05 -28.79 -0.26
CA GLY A 272 -0.81 -28.04 -1.20
C GLY A 272 -1.80 -27.06 -0.54
N GLU A 273 -1.91 -27.04 0.79
CA GLU A 273 -2.77 -26.06 1.47
C GLU A 273 -2.20 -24.65 1.33
N LEU A 274 -3.10 -23.68 1.16
CA LEU A 274 -2.76 -22.30 0.86
C LEU A 274 -2.99 -21.39 2.06
N ILE A 275 -2.06 -20.45 2.29
CA ILE A 275 -2.24 -19.30 3.16
C ILE A 275 -2.38 -18.08 2.24
N HIS A 276 -3.52 -17.40 2.26
CA HIS A 276 -3.71 -16.17 1.50
C HIS A 276 -2.96 -15.02 2.16
N THR A 277 -2.20 -14.25 1.39
CA THR A 277 -1.35 -13.16 1.90
C THR A 277 -1.70 -11.78 1.33
N GLU A 278 -2.17 -11.70 0.09
CA GLU A 278 -2.48 -10.42 -0.53
C GLU A 278 -3.51 -10.56 -1.65
N ASN A 279 -4.35 -9.56 -1.81
CA ASN A 279 -5.11 -9.30 -3.02
C ASN A 279 -4.50 -8.10 -3.76
N SER A 280 -4.56 -8.10 -5.08
CA SER A 280 -4.29 -6.94 -5.89
C SER A 280 -5.39 -6.76 -6.93
N HIS A 281 -6.43 -6.00 -6.56
CA HIS A 281 -7.56 -5.73 -7.44
C HIS A 281 -7.13 -4.87 -8.62
N LYS A 282 -7.70 -5.21 -9.78
CA LYS A 282 -7.56 -4.47 -11.02
C LYS A 282 -8.89 -3.83 -11.35
N TYR A 283 -8.83 -2.58 -11.76
CA TYR A 283 -10.02 -1.79 -11.98
C TYR A 283 -10.33 -1.63 -13.47
N THR A 284 -11.58 -1.31 -13.77
CA THR A 284 -11.95 -0.66 -15.02
C THR A 284 -12.18 0.82 -14.75
N PRO A 285 -12.09 1.71 -15.76
CA PRO A 285 -12.38 3.14 -15.56
C PRO A 285 -13.77 3.38 -14.94
N GLU A 286 -14.74 2.56 -15.29
CA GLU A 286 -16.09 2.63 -14.73
C GLU A 286 -16.13 2.15 -13.26
N SER A 287 -15.49 1.01 -12.95
CA SER A 287 -15.55 0.44 -11.60
C SER A 287 -14.88 1.35 -10.55
N ILE A 288 -13.75 1.96 -10.89
CA ILE A 288 -13.09 2.90 -9.98
C ILE A 288 -13.87 4.20 -9.83
N LYS A 289 -14.46 4.73 -10.90
CA LYS A 289 -15.32 5.91 -10.84
C LYS A 289 -16.54 5.66 -9.94
N ASN A 290 -17.18 4.51 -10.09
CA ASN A 290 -18.32 4.11 -9.25
C ASN A 290 -17.91 4.00 -7.78
N LEU A 291 -16.73 3.42 -7.49
CA LEU A 291 -16.21 3.31 -6.13
C LEU A 291 -15.97 4.69 -5.51
N LEU A 292 -15.30 5.61 -6.22
CA LEU A 292 -15.06 6.98 -5.77
C LEU A 292 -16.37 7.76 -5.58
N THR A 293 -17.32 7.63 -6.51
CA THR A 293 -18.64 8.28 -6.40
C THR A 293 -19.39 7.77 -5.17
N SER A 294 -19.36 6.46 -4.90
CA SER A 294 -19.99 5.87 -3.71
C SER A 294 -19.37 6.33 -2.39
N ALA A 295 -18.12 6.81 -2.44
CA ALA A 295 -17.43 7.42 -1.29
C ALA A 295 -17.71 8.92 -1.13
N GLY A 296 -18.40 9.55 -2.08
CA GLY A 296 -18.81 10.95 -2.02
C GLY A 296 -18.00 11.92 -2.89
N PHE A 297 -17.08 11.43 -3.72
CA PHE A 297 -16.38 12.24 -4.71
C PHE A 297 -17.27 12.47 -5.93
N GLN A 298 -17.25 13.69 -6.51
CA GLN A 298 -18.17 14.09 -7.57
C GLN A 298 -17.47 14.52 -8.86
N SER A 299 -16.25 15.04 -8.77
CA SER A 299 -15.49 15.51 -9.92
C SER A 299 -14.21 14.71 -10.10
N PHE A 300 -13.83 14.43 -11.35
CA PHE A 300 -12.72 13.53 -11.67
C PHE A 300 -11.89 14.06 -12.84
N HIS A 301 -10.58 14.20 -12.63
CA HIS A 301 -9.60 14.30 -13.69
C HIS A 301 -8.87 12.96 -13.80
N VAL A 302 -8.76 12.41 -15.00
CA VAL A 302 -8.20 11.06 -15.21
C VAL A 302 -7.08 11.15 -16.23
N TRP A 303 -5.93 10.58 -15.89
CA TRP A 303 -4.76 10.41 -16.76
C TRP A 303 -4.41 8.94 -16.84
N THR A 304 -4.16 8.43 -18.04
CA THR A 304 -3.76 7.04 -18.29
C THR A 304 -2.49 6.98 -19.13
N ASP A 305 -1.80 5.85 -19.08
CA ASP A 305 -0.75 5.55 -20.02
C ASP A 305 -1.34 5.13 -21.41
N PRO A 306 -0.54 5.15 -22.48
CA PRO A 306 -1.03 4.81 -23.83
C PRO A 306 -1.59 3.39 -23.98
N LYS A 307 -1.22 2.45 -23.10
CA LYS A 307 -1.71 1.08 -23.09
C LYS A 307 -2.93 0.88 -22.21
N ASN A 308 -3.33 1.90 -21.45
CA ASN A 308 -4.37 1.81 -20.43
C ASN A 308 -4.07 0.74 -19.37
N TYR A 309 -2.82 0.63 -18.95
CA TYR A 309 -2.42 -0.31 -17.92
C TYR A 309 -2.63 0.26 -16.52
N PHE A 310 -2.57 1.60 -16.39
CA PHE A 310 -2.67 2.29 -15.13
C PHE A 310 -3.43 3.61 -15.28
N ALA A 311 -4.11 4.05 -14.23
CA ALA A 311 -4.76 5.36 -14.19
C ALA A 311 -4.34 6.14 -12.95
N LEU A 312 -4.08 7.43 -13.11
CA LEU A 312 -4.09 8.41 -12.03
C LEU A 312 -5.40 9.17 -12.09
N ILE A 313 -6.03 9.35 -10.94
CA ILE A 313 -7.33 10.02 -10.84
C ILE A 313 -7.25 11.05 -9.73
N TYR A 314 -7.51 12.31 -10.06
CA TYR A 314 -7.74 13.33 -9.05
C TYR A 314 -9.25 13.50 -8.85
N ALA A 315 -9.69 13.24 -7.62
CA ALA A 315 -11.11 13.23 -7.24
C ALA A 315 -11.40 14.30 -6.18
N THR A 316 -12.46 15.09 -6.38
CA THR A 316 -12.90 16.15 -5.45
C THR A 316 -14.37 16.03 -5.10
#